data_f40bb77e2305809a39b823bd3b8f93f8
#
_entry.id   f40bb77e2305809a39b823bd3b8f93f8
#
_cell.length_a   1.000
_cell.length_b   1.000
_cell.length_c   1.000
_cell.angle_alpha   90.00
_cell.angle_beta   90.00
_cell.angle_gamma   90.00
#
_symmetry.space_group_name_H-M   'P 1'
#
loop_
_entity.id
_entity.type
_entity.pdbx_description
1 polymer ?
#
loop_
_entity_poly.entity_id
_entity_poly.type
_entity_poly.pdbx_seq_one_letter_code
_entity_poly.pdbx_strand_id
1 'polypeptide(L)'
;MEQINILVVDDEKEIADLVEIYLVSDGYKVFKANNAKEGLEILDQEEIHLVLLDIMMPGMDGLEMCRKIRETNNIPIIMLSAKSTDLDKILGLGTGADDYVVKPFNPLELTARVKSQLRRYRELNPSKPHERQEVISLKHLEINKVTHQVV
;
A
#
# COMPACT_ATOMS: atom_id res chain seq x y z
N MET A 1 2.76 -18.26 -11.61
CA MET A 1 3.03 -17.03 -10.89
C MET A 1 1.74 -16.32 -10.53
N GLU A 2 1.64 -15.87 -9.33
CA GLU A 2 0.43 -15.23 -8.84
C GLU A 2 0.24 -13.84 -9.39
N GLN A 3 -0.99 -13.52 -9.77
CA GLN A 3 -1.32 -12.16 -10.18
C GLN A 3 -1.38 -11.26 -8.94
N ILE A 4 -0.67 -10.16 -8.99
CA ILE A 4 -0.70 -9.17 -7.91
C ILE A 4 -1.68 -8.07 -8.28
N ASN A 5 -2.62 -7.82 -7.38
CA ASN A 5 -3.68 -6.84 -7.57
C ASN A 5 -3.41 -5.61 -6.72
N ILE A 6 -3.45 -4.44 -7.35
CA ILE A 6 -3.21 -3.18 -6.67
C ILE A 6 -4.46 -2.31 -6.80
N LEU A 7 -4.89 -1.74 -5.68
CA LEU A 7 -6.00 -0.81 -5.66
C LEU A 7 -5.48 0.61 -5.60
N VAL A 8 -5.96 1.46 -6.50
CA VAL A 8 -5.61 2.88 -6.53
C VAL A 8 -6.86 3.66 -6.16
N VAL A 9 -6.82 4.41 -5.07
CA VAL A 9 -7.94 5.23 -4.62
C VAL A 9 -7.53 6.68 -4.72
N ASP A 10 -8.09 7.39 -5.69
CA ASP A 10 -7.74 8.78 -5.95
C ASP A 10 -8.92 9.43 -6.69
N ASP A 11 -9.38 10.57 -6.20
CA ASP A 11 -10.49 11.25 -6.86
C ASP A 11 -10.07 12.01 -8.12
N GLU A 12 -8.77 12.10 -8.38
CA GLU A 12 -8.26 12.69 -9.61
C GLU A 12 -8.06 11.57 -10.63
N LYS A 13 -8.97 11.50 -11.57
CA LYS A 13 -8.96 10.42 -12.55
C LYS A 13 -7.65 10.36 -13.34
N GLU A 14 -7.09 11.52 -13.67
CA GLU A 14 -5.86 11.56 -14.45
C GLU A 14 -4.69 10.94 -13.70
N ILE A 15 -4.63 11.14 -12.39
CA ILE A 15 -3.58 10.53 -11.57
C ILE A 15 -3.76 9.01 -11.54
N ALA A 16 -5.00 8.58 -11.30
CA ALA A 16 -5.26 7.14 -11.24
C ALA A 16 -4.95 6.46 -12.57
N ASP A 17 -5.30 7.10 -13.68
CA ASP A 17 -5.02 6.55 -15.00
C ASP A 17 -3.53 6.48 -15.28
N LEU A 18 -2.78 7.52 -14.90
CA LEU A 18 -1.34 7.54 -15.08
C LEU A 18 -0.68 6.41 -14.28
N VAL A 19 -1.08 6.28 -13.04
CA VAL A 19 -0.53 5.24 -12.16
C VAL A 19 -0.84 3.86 -12.75
N GLU A 20 -2.06 3.69 -13.25
CA GLU A 20 -2.45 2.41 -13.83
C GLU A 20 -1.52 2.01 -14.98
N ILE A 21 -1.20 2.97 -15.86
CA ILE A 21 -0.35 2.69 -17.01
C ILE A 21 0.99 2.10 -16.56
N TYR A 22 1.61 2.71 -15.56
CA TYR A 22 2.91 2.26 -15.11
C TYR A 22 2.85 0.95 -14.35
N LEU A 23 1.80 0.75 -13.55
CA LEU A 23 1.68 -0.50 -12.79
C LEU A 23 1.35 -1.67 -13.69
N VAL A 24 0.48 -1.47 -14.68
CA VAL A 24 0.15 -2.52 -15.64
C VAL A 24 1.40 -2.89 -16.44
N SER A 25 2.22 -1.90 -16.77
CA SER A 25 3.47 -2.15 -17.48
C SER A 25 4.41 -3.05 -16.66
N ASP A 26 4.32 -2.98 -15.33
CA ASP A 26 5.12 -3.83 -14.46
C ASP A 26 4.48 -5.19 -14.18
N GLY A 27 3.34 -5.47 -14.80
CA GLY A 27 2.71 -6.78 -14.69
C GLY A 27 1.63 -6.88 -13.62
N TYR A 28 1.24 -5.80 -12.98
CA TYR A 28 0.21 -5.81 -11.97
C TYR A 28 -1.17 -5.62 -12.56
N LYS A 29 -2.18 -6.15 -11.88
CA LYS A 29 -3.55 -5.84 -12.21
C LYS A 29 -3.99 -4.67 -11.33
N VAL A 30 -4.66 -3.68 -11.92
CA VAL A 30 -5.00 -2.46 -11.21
C VAL A 30 -6.51 -2.28 -11.14
N PHE A 31 -7.00 -2.00 -9.93
CA PHE A 31 -8.38 -1.61 -9.69
C PHE A 31 -8.37 -0.15 -9.29
N LYS A 32 -9.29 0.63 -9.81
CA LYS A 32 -9.35 2.07 -9.54
C LYS A 32 -10.65 2.41 -8.84
N ALA A 33 -10.55 3.28 -7.84
CA ALA A 33 -11.71 3.79 -7.12
C ALA A 33 -11.60 5.32 -7.03
N ASN A 34 -12.73 6.01 -7.17
CA ASN A 34 -12.77 7.47 -7.10
C ASN A 34 -12.88 8.00 -5.70
N ASN A 35 -13.25 7.15 -4.76
CA ASN A 35 -13.46 7.59 -3.38
C ASN A 35 -13.29 6.39 -2.45
N ALA A 36 -13.32 6.68 -1.15
CA ALA A 36 -13.07 5.67 -0.15
C ALA A 36 -14.13 4.58 -0.15
N LYS A 37 -15.38 4.95 -0.38
CA LYS A 37 -16.47 3.98 -0.37
C LYS A 37 -16.27 2.92 -1.46
N GLU A 38 -15.96 3.38 -2.67
CA GLU A 38 -15.69 2.46 -3.78
C GLU A 38 -14.49 1.58 -3.47
N GLY A 39 -13.45 2.19 -2.90
CA GLY A 39 -12.24 1.45 -2.57
C GLY A 39 -12.51 0.36 -1.56
N LEU A 40 -13.29 0.66 -0.53
CA LEU A 40 -13.61 -0.34 0.48
C LEU A 40 -14.46 -1.46 -0.09
N GLU A 41 -15.35 -1.15 -1.03
CA GLU A 41 -16.15 -2.17 -1.70
C GLU A 41 -15.26 -3.11 -2.51
N ILE A 42 -14.28 -2.56 -3.21
CA ILE A 42 -13.35 -3.37 -3.97
C ILE A 42 -12.53 -4.26 -3.04
N LEU A 43 -12.10 -3.73 -1.91
CA LEU A 43 -11.36 -4.53 -0.94
C LEU A 43 -12.17 -5.71 -0.42
N ASP A 44 -13.49 -5.54 -0.32
CA ASP A 44 -14.37 -6.63 0.10
C ASP A 44 -14.54 -7.69 -0.97
N GLN A 45 -14.50 -7.30 -2.23
CA GLN A 45 -14.87 -8.19 -3.33
C GLN A 45 -13.67 -8.82 -4.00
N GLU A 46 -12.52 -8.16 -3.98
CA GLU A 46 -11.33 -8.62 -4.68
C GLU A 46 -10.20 -8.83 -3.72
N GLU A 47 -9.30 -9.72 -4.07
CA GLU A 47 -8.09 -9.91 -3.27
C GLU A 47 -7.08 -8.83 -3.69
N ILE A 48 -6.87 -7.86 -2.80
CA ILE A 48 -5.96 -6.75 -3.06
C ILE A 48 -4.68 -6.95 -2.26
N HIS A 49 -3.55 -6.71 -2.88
CA HIS A 49 -2.24 -6.95 -2.28
C HIS A 49 -1.54 -5.67 -1.85
N LEU A 50 -1.96 -4.52 -2.36
CA LEU A 50 -1.38 -3.23 -2.00
C LEU A 50 -2.36 -2.13 -2.37
N VAL A 51 -2.42 -1.08 -1.58
CA VAL A 51 -3.29 0.07 -1.83
C VAL A 51 -2.46 1.33 -1.99
N LEU A 52 -2.73 2.08 -3.06
CA LEU A 52 -2.25 3.44 -3.23
C LEU A 52 -3.42 4.35 -2.90
N LEU A 53 -3.26 5.24 -1.94
CA LEU A 53 -4.38 5.92 -1.32
C LEU A 53 -4.12 7.41 -1.19
N ASP A 54 -4.93 8.19 -1.90
CA ASP A 54 -4.85 9.64 -1.81
C ASP A 54 -5.35 10.11 -0.46
N ILE A 55 -4.60 11.00 0.18
CA ILE A 55 -5.00 11.54 1.48
C ILE A 55 -6.19 12.48 1.34
N MET A 56 -6.15 13.36 0.33
CA MET A 56 -7.14 14.43 0.22
C MET A 56 -8.26 14.02 -0.73
N MET A 57 -9.33 13.51 -0.16
CA MET A 57 -10.52 13.14 -0.94
C MET A 57 -11.77 13.66 -0.25
N PRO A 58 -12.81 14.00 -1.01
CA PRO A 58 -14.08 14.41 -0.39
C PRO A 58 -14.74 13.24 0.34
N GLY A 59 -15.49 13.55 1.37
CA GLY A 59 -16.13 12.54 2.19
C GLY A 59 -15.12 11.93 3.14
N MET A 60 -15.02 10.60 3.14
CA MET A 60 -14.02 9.92 3.94
C MET A 60 -12.65 10.14 3.30
N ASP A 61 -11.73 10.78 4.03
CA ASP A 61 -10.39 11.03 3.49
C ASP A 61 -9.52 9.79 3.60
N GLY A 62 -8.31 9.90 3.01
CA GLY A 62 -7.40 8.76 2.97
C GLY A 62 -6.93 8.30 4.34
N LEU A 63 -6.79 9.23 5.29
CA LEU A 63 -6.36 8.84 6.63
C LEU A 63 -7.40 7.98 7.32
N GLU A 64 -8.65 8.36 7.18
CA GLU A 64 -9.75 7.59 7.76
C GLU A 64 -9.90 6.24 7.07
N MET A 65 -9.79 6.21 5.75
CA MET A 65 -9.86 4.96 5.03
C MET A 65 -8.73 4.02 5.43
N CYS A 66 -7.54 4.55 5.63
CA CYS A 66 -6.40 3.74 6.08
C CYS A 66 -6.70 3.08 7.42
N ARG A 67 -7.24 3.84 8.36
CA ARG A 67 -7.61 3.27 9.65
C ARG A 67 -8.63 2.15 9.51
N LYS A 68 -9.61 2.34 8.63
CA LYS A 68 -10.62 1.31 8.39
C LYS A 68 -10.01 0.06 7.80
N ILE A 69 -9.11 0.20 6.84
CA ILE A 69 -8.43 -0.95 6.25
C ILE A 69 -7.68 -1.72 7.33
N ARG A 70 -7.03 -1.00 8.23
CA ARG A 70 -6.20 -1.62 9.26
C ARG A 70 -7.02 -2.38 10.31
N GLU A 71 -8.31 -2.17 10.38
CA GLU A 71 -9.15 -2.95 11.28
C GLU A 71 -9.20 -4.42 10.89
N THR A 72 -9.08 -4.71 9.60
CA THR A 72 -9.25 -6.08 9.11
C THR A 72 -8.13 -6.57 8.21
N ASN A 73 -7.14 -5.72 7.89
CA ASN A 73 -6.17 -6.06 6.87
C ASN A 73 -4.85 -5.36 7.15
N ASN A 74 -3.74 -6.04 6.89
CA ASN A 74 -2.43 -5.41 7.07
C ASN A 74 -1.62 -5.37 5.78
N ILE A 75 -2.30 -5.35 4.63
CA ILE A 75 -1.62 -5.19 3.35
C ILE A 75 -0.93 -3.83 3.29
N PRO A 76 0.12 -3.70 2.50
CA PRO A 76 0.84 -2.42 2.42
C PRO A 76 -0.03 -1.31 1.86
N ILE A 77 0.09 -0.14 2.45
CA ILE A 77 -0.62 1.06 2.02
C ILE A 77 0.41 2.16 1.80
N ILE A 78 0.40 2.73 0.59
CA ILE A 78 1.24 3.87 0.26
C ILE A 78 0.33 5.08 0.11
N MET A 79 0.57 6.11 0.90
CA MET A 79 -0.20 7.34 0.83
C MET A 79 0.31 8.23 -0.29
N LEU A 80 -0.62 8.86 -0.99
CA LEU A 80 -0.31 9.87 -2.00
C LEU A 80 -0.81 11.21 -1.48
N SER A 81 0.01 12.23 -1.53
CA SER A 81 -0.38 13.53 -0.98
C SER A 81 0.18 14.67 -1.83
N ALA A 82 -0.62 15.71 -1.99
CA ALA A 82 -0.16 16.93 -2.66
C ALA A 82 0.70 17.79 -1.74
N LYS A 83 0.73 17.46 -0.46
CA LYS A 83 1.48 18.24 0.53
C LYS A 83 2.68 17.46 1.02
N SER A 84 3.77 18.17 1.21
CA SER A 84 5.02 17.56 1.66
C SER A 84 5.43 18.05 3.04
N THR A 85 4.46 18.46 3.86
CA THR A 85 4.79 18.91 5.21
C THR A 85 5.08 17.71 6.10
N ASP A 86 5.89 17.94 7.10
CA ASP A 86 6.20 16.88 8.06
C ASP A 86 4.97 16.42 8.81
N LEU A 87 4.04 17.35 9.05
CA LEU A 87 2.80 17.00 9.76
C LEU A 87 1.97 16.01 8.95
N ASP A 88 1.79 16.26 7.66
CA ASP A 88 1.03 15.34 6.81
C ASP A 88 1.69 13.97 6.78
N LYS A 89 3.01 13.95 6.70
CA LYS A 89 3.75 12.71 6.67
C LYS A 89 3.58 11.93 7.96
N ILE A 90 3.68 12.61 9.08
CA ILE A 90 3.52 11.96 10.38
C ILE A 90 2.10 11.41 10.53
N LEU A 91 1.09 12.20 10.15
CA LEU A 91 -0.29 11.76 10.26
C LEU A 91 -0.56 10.56 9.35
N GLY A 92 -0.01 10.59 8.13
CA GLY A 92 -0.19 9.47 7.21
C GLY A 92 0.38 8.18 7.75
N LEU A 93 1.62 8.22 8.22
CA LEU A 93 2.27 7.02 8.75
C LEU A 93 1.67 6.61 10.10
N GLY A 94 1.23 7.58 10.89
CA GLY A 94 0.63 7.30 12.19
C GLY A 94 -0.71 6.58 12.10
N THR A 95 -1.35 6.58 10.93
CA THR A 95 -2.61 5.86 10.75
C THR A 95 -2.43 4.44 10.26
N GLY A 96 -1.19 3.99 10.09
CA GLY A 96 -0.91 2.63 9.67
C GLY A 96 -0.42 2.50 8.25
N ALA A 97 -0.16 3.62 7.56
CA ALA A 97 0.42 3.57 6.22
C ALA A 97 1.88 3.13 6.30
N ASP A 98 2.34 2.49 5.26
CA ASP A 98 3.70 1.94 5.22
C ASP A 98 4.66 2.85 4.49
N ASP A 99 4.16 3.75 3.65
CA ASP A 99 5.01 4.62 2.87
C ASP A 99 4.19 5.84 2.44
N TYR A 100 4.85 6.79 1.83
CA TYR A 100 4.29 8.11 1.57
C TYR A 100 4.98 8.68 0.34
N VAL A 101 4.20 9.16 -0.61
CA VAL A 101 4.70 9.75 -1.85
C VAL A 101 4.04 11.09 -2.07
N VAL A 102 4.82 12.11 -2.41
CA VAL A 102 4.31 13.46 -2.61
C VAL A 102 4.00 13.68 -4.08
N LYS A 103 2.83 14.24 -4.36
CA LYS A 103 2.46 14.66 -5.72
C LYS A 103 3.05 16.03 -6.02
N PRO A 104 3.48 16.31 -7.22
CA PRO A 104 3.60 15.39 -8.35
C PRO A 104 4.78 14.46 -8.15
N PHE A 105 4.56 13.17 -8.42
CA PHE A 105 5.60 12.18 -8.20
C PHE A 105 6.16 11.69 -9.53
N ASN A 106 7.36 11.14 -9.45
CA ASN A 106 7.95 10.44 -10.57
C ASN A 106 7.33 9.04 -10.63
N PRO A 107 6.67 8.66 -11.73
CA PRO A 107 6.03 7.34 -11.78
C PRO A 107 7.00 6.19 -11.55
N LEU A 108 8.27 6.35 -11.96
CA LEU A 108 9.26 5.30 -11.73
C LEU A 108 9.62 5.17 -10.25
N GLU A 109 9.62 6.29 -9.53
CA GLU A 109 9.81 6.24 -8.09
C GLU A 109 8.65 5.54 -7.42
N LEU A 110 7.43 5.82 -7.86
CA LEU A 110 6.26 5.18 -7.29
C LEU A 110 6.30 3.67 -7.50
N THR A 111 6.61 3.22 -8.72
CA THR A 111 6.66 1.79 -8.98
C THR A 111 7.77 1.11 -8.19
N ALA A 112 8.89 1.80 -7.97
CA ALA A 112 9.95 1.25 -7.14
C ALA A 112 9.49 1.05 -5.70
N ARG A 113 8.72 2.01 -5.17
CA ARG A 113 8.20 1.89 -3.82
C ARG A 113 7.16 0.78 -3.72
N VAL A 114 6.34 0.62 -4.75
CA VAL A 114 5.37 -0.47 -4.79
C VAL A 114 6.10 -1.82 -4.71
N LYS A 115 7.13 -1.99 -5.51
CA LYS A 115 7.89 -3.24 -5.48
C LYS A 115 8.52 -3.49 -4.12
N SER A 116 9.08 -2.44 -3.54
CA SER A 116 9.73 -2.54 -2.24
C SER A 116 8.73 -2.94 -1.15
N GLN A 117 7.56 -2.32 -1.15
CA GLN A 117 6.55 -2.64 -0.13
C GLN A 117 5.98 -4.04 -0.30
N LEU A 118 5.79 -4.48 -1.54
CA LEU A 118 5.31 -5.83 -1.78
C LEU A 118 6.31 -6.87 -1.32
N ARG A 119 7.60 -6.63 -1.58
CA ARG A 119 8.63 -7.55 -1.13
C ARG A 119 8.71 -7.57 0.39
N ARG A 120 8.64 -6.42 1.02
CA ARG A 120 8.69 -6.30 2.47
C ARG A 120 7.54 -7.03 3.12
N TYR A 121 6.34 -6.85 2.58
CA TYR A 121 5.16 -7.49 3.11
C TYR A 121 5.29 -9.01 3.05
N ARG A 122 5.80 -9.54 1.95
CA ARG A 122 5.99 -10.97 1.81
C ARG A 122 7.00 -11.51 2.81
N GLU A 123 8.05 -10.76 3.06
CA GLU A 123 9.09 -11.20 3.99
C GLU A 123 8.60 -11.17 5.44
N LEU A 124 7.79 -10.18 5.79
CA LEU A 124 7.31 -10.03 7.15
C LEU A 124 6.05 -10.84 7.43
N ASN A 125 5.31 -11.21 6.39
CA ASN A 125 4.04 -11.91 6.53
C ASN A 125 4.01 -13.13 5.61
N PRO A 126 4.91 -14.09 5.82
CA PRO A 126 4.91 -15.27 4.95
C PRO A 126 3.69 -16.11 5.24
N SER A 127 2.69 -16.01 4.36
CA SER A 127 1.46 -16.77 4.53
C SER A 127 1.54 -18.15 3.91
N LYS A 128 2.52 -18.37 3.07
CA LYS A 128 2.69 -19.66 2.42
C LYS A 128 3.74 -20.48 3.15
N PRO A 129 3.48 -21.74 3.42
CA PRO A 129 4.40 -22.53 4.23
C PRO A 129 5.82 -22.59 3.68
N HIS A 130 5.96 -22.66 2.37
CA HIS A 130 7.30 -22.76 1.81
C HIS A 130 8.11 -21.49 2.01
N GLU A 131 7.46 -20.37 2.11
CA GLU A 131 8.15 -19.11 2.38
C GLU A 131 8.58 -19.02 3.83
N ARG A 132 7.73 -19.49 4.71
CA ARG A 132 8.02 -19.43 6.13
C ARG A 132 9.26 -20.21 6.49
N GLN A 133 9.49 -21.29 5.82
CA GLN A 133 10.64 -22.13 6.12
C GLN A 133 11.95 -21.41 5.92
N GLU A 134 12.00 -20.47 5.01
CA GLU A 134 13.20 -19.73 4.73
C GLU A 134 13.40 -18.57 5.68
N VAL A 135 12.31 -17.96 6.09
CA VAL A 135 12.37 -16.72 6.83
C VAL A 135 12.69 -16.95 8.28
N ILE A 136 12.15 -17.98 8.85
CA ILE A 136 12.18 -18.14 10.28
C ILE A 136 13.55 -18.36 10.83
N SER A 137 14.37 -18.89 10.08
CA SER A 137 15.69 -19.08 10.61
C SER A 137 16.31 -17.77 11.01
N LEU A 138 16.07 -17.16 11.55
CA LEU A 138 16.60 -16.04 11.84
C LEU A 138 16.48 -15.03 12.39
N LYS A 139 15.94 -14.96 12.74
CA LYS A 139 15.84 -13.94 12.87
C LYS A 139 15.48 -13.34 13.37
N HIS A 140 15.14 -13.60 13.64
CA HIS A 140 14.67 -13.14 13.55
C HIS A 140 14.63 -12.60 14.00
N LEU A 141 14.74 -12.78 14.55
CA LEU A 141 14.53 -12.49 14.47
C LEU A 141 14.72 -11.77 14.77
N GLU A 142 14.89 -11.69 15.21
CA GLU A 142 14.89 -11.14 15.01
C GLU A 142 14.72 -10.37 15.05
N ILE A 143 14.66 -10.44 15.69
CA ILE A 143 14.29 -10.00 15.32
C ILE A 143 14.12 -9.45 15.39
N ASN A 144 14.00 -9.46 15.91
CA ASN A 144 13.72 -9.23 15.47
C ASN A 144 13.71 -8.72 15.50
N LYS A 145 13.63 -8.66 16.04
CA LYS A 145 13.49 -8.50 15.64
C LYS A 145 13.41 -7.88 15.39
N VAL A 146 13.40 -7.92 16.06
CA VAL A 146 13.19 -7.61 15.36
C VAL A 146 12.94 -7.07 15.25
N THR A 147 12.71 -6.87 15.76
CA THR A 147 12.39 -6.63 15.14
C THR A 147 12.12 -6.27 15.01
N HIS A 148 11.83 -6.29 15.52
CA HIS A 148 11.51 -6.30 14.88
C HIS A 148 11.22 -6.26 14.84
N GLN A 149 11.13 -6.48 15.41
CA GLN A 149 10.91 -6.74 14.96
C GLN A 149 10.57 -6.77 14.85
N VAL A 150 10.34 -6.89 15.54
CA VAL A 150 10.04 -7.12 15.08
C VAL A 150 9.85 -7.00 14.99
N VAL A 151 9.47 -6.94 15.51
CA VAL A 151 9.31 -6.88 14.96
C VAL A 151 9.33 -7.02 14.86
#